data_aa0d24d7a681f748a79a54db30a9cf3f
#
_entry.id   aa0d24d7a681f748a79a54db30a9cf3f
#
_cell.length_a   1.000
_cell.length_b   1.000
_cell.length_c   1.000
_cell.angle_alpha   90.00
_cell.angle_beta   90.00
_cell.angle_gamma   90.00
#
_symmetry.space_group_name_H-M   'P 1'
#
loop_
_entity.id
_entity.type
_entity.pdbx_description
1 polymer ?
#
loop_
_entity_poly.entity_id
_entity_poly.type
_entity_poly.pdbx_seq_one_letter_code
_entity_poly.pdbx_strand_id
1 'polypeptide(L)'
;RRQRQMCIRDSIWYDLRIGNIPSLGEILRGPYCAIPPEGRLQLGDDNTCRLLATGPFEQFMLRLKVGSVAGIVFTSPFWLYQVWAFIAPGLYKKEKKFALLYVGVASLLFICGAVLAYFIVAKALDFLLNMGNNVQITALSGTQYFNFIIALIAIFGISFELPLLIVTLNIMGVVSYEQLKKWRRVAILALFCFAAFVTPGGDPISMTALALTLTVLQEIAIQICRVHDKRKKKERPDWLATDDAAASLSLIHISEPTRLG
;
A
#
# COMPACT_ATOMS: atom_id res chain seq x y z
N ARG A 1 15.61 5.19 -42.83
CA ARG A 1 16.32 4.26 -41.92
C ARG A 1 16.61 4.89 -40.52
N ARG A 2 16.98 6.16 -40.41
CA ARG A 2 17.21 6.85 -39.09
C ARG A 2 15.92 6.97 -38.24
N GLN A 3 14.76 7.23 -38.84
CA GLN A 3 13.49 7.31 -38.11
C GLN A 3 13.05 5.96 -37.52
N ARG A 4 13.31 4.83 -38.19
CA ARG A 4 13.04 3.50 -37.63
C ARG A 4 13.91 3.17 -36.41
N GLN A 5 15.15 3.65 -36.38
CA GLN A 5 16.04 3.40 -35.23
C GLN A 5 15.69 4.25 -33.98
N MET A 6 15.12 5.46 -34.16
CA MET A 6 14.60 6.25 -33.07
C MET A 6 13.35 5.62 -32.43
N CYS A 7 12.41 5.12 -33.23
CA CYS A 7 11.24 4.41 -32.74
C CYS A 7 11.58 3.11 -31.98
N ILE A 8 12.66 2.43 -32.36
CA ILE A 8 13.07 1.17 -31.70
C ILE A 8 13.67 1.45 -30.31
N ARG A 9 14.36 2.56 -30.12
CA ARG A 9 15.01 2.90 -28.85
C ARG A 9 14.06 3.40 -27.76
N ASP A 10 12.96 4.06 -28.16
CA ASP A 10 11.94 4.51 -27.21
C ASP A 10 10.89 3.42 -26.90
N SER A 11 10.82 2.39 -27.73
CA SER A 11 9.94 1.22 -27.52
C SER A 11 10.49 0.20 -26.55
N ILE A 12 11.80 0.26 -26.21
CA ILE A 12 12.49 -0.81 -25.48
C ILE A 12 11.88 -1.03 -24.07
N TRP A 13 11.45 0.02 -23.36
CA TRP A 13 10.87 -0.12 -22.01
C TRP A 13 9.39 -0.47 -22.01
N TYR A 14 8.66 -0.06 -23.05
CA TYR A 14 7.23 -0.30 -23.16
C TYR A 14 6.89 -1.61 -23.91
N ASP A 15 7.73 -1.99 -24.89
CA ASP A 15 7.55 -3.17 -25.74
C ASP A 15 8.62 -4.24 -25.51
N LEU A 16 9.44 -4.14 -24.46
CA LEU A 16 10.48 -5.14 -24.20
C LEU A 16 9.82 -6.45 -23.76
N ARG A 17 9.64 -7.36 -24.68
CA ARG A 17 9.33 -8.76 -24.38
C ARG A 17 10.61 -9.48 -24.00
N ILE A 18 10.73 -9.84 -22.73
CA ILE A 18 11.82 -10.71 -22.25
C ILE A 18 11.28 -12.15 -22.29
N GLY A 19 11.53 -12.84 -23.42
CA GLY A 19 11.05 -14.20 -23.61
C GLY A 19 9.51 -14.29 -23.70
N ASN A 20 8.88 -15.04 -22.79
CA ASN A 20 7.44 -15.25 -22.74
C ASN A 20 6.67 -14.25 -21.85
N ILE A 21 7.35 -13.23 -21.30
CA ILE A 21 6.73 -12.23 -20.42
C ILE A 21 6.15 -11.11 -21.30
N PRO A 22 4.84 -10.80 -21.19
CA PRO A 22 4.23 -9.70 -21.92
C PRO A 22 4.86 -8.37 -21.52
N SER A 23 4.92 -7.42 -22.44
CA SER A 23 5.48 -6.09 -22.17
C SER A 23 4.68 -5.36 -21.08
N LEU A 24 5.34 -4.45 -20.35
CA LEU A 24 4.68 -3.66 -19.29
C LEU A 24 3.45 -2.91 -19.81
N GLY A 25 3.51 -2.41 -21.03
CA GLY A 25 2.37 -1.77 -21.70
C GLY A 25 1.23 -2.73 -22.02
N GLU A 26 1.52 -3.99 -22.35
CA GLU A 26 0.51 -5.03 -22.53
C GLU A 26 -0.14 -5.42 -21.19
N ILE A 27 0.66 -5.60 -20.15
CA ILE A 27 0.16 -5.89 -18.80
C ILE A 27 -0.78 -4.78 -18.31
N LEU A 28 -0.39 -3.52 -18.41
CA LEU A 28 -1.20 -2.40 -17.95
C LEU A 28 -2.45 -2.14 -18.84
N ARG A 29 -2.45 -2.54 -20.10
CA ARG A 29 -3.64 -2.49 -20.97
C ARG A 29 -4.59 -3.67 -20.76
N GLY A 30 -4.11 -4.76 -20.17
CA GLY A 30 -4.88 -5.98 -19.91
C GLY A 30 -6.26 -5.73 -19.28
N PRO A 31 -6.36 -4.97 -18.17
CA PRO A 31 -7.63 -4.66 -17.54
C PRO A 31 -8.64 -3.95 -18.44
N TYR A 32 -8.19 -3.02 -19.28
CA TYR A 32 -9.06 -2.33 -20.25
C TYR A 32 -9.52 -3.28 -21.37
N CYS A 33 -8.62 -4.12 -21.84
CA CYS A 33 -8.93 -5.06 -22.93
C CYS A 33 -9.81 -6.24 -22.46
N ALA A 34 -9.89 -6.47 -21.16
CA ALA A 34 -10.79 -7.45 -20.56
C ALA A 34 -12.27 -6.99 -20.54
N ILE A 35 -12.54 -5.70 -20.76
CA ILE A 35 -13.90 -5.15 -20.82
C ILE A 35 -14.58 -5.62 -22.11
N PRO A 36 -15.88 -6.03 -22.08
CA PRO A 36 -16.62 -6.43 -23.26
C PRO A 36 -16.60 -5.35 -24.35
N PRO A 37 -16.57 -5.74 -25.65
CA PRO A 37 -16.49 -4.80 -26.77
C PRO A 37 -17.66 -3.82 -26.84
N GLU A 38 -18.80 -4.16 -26.24
CA GLU A 38 -20.00 -3.31 -26.16
C GLU A 38 -19.82 -2.08 -25.25
N GLY A 39 -18.93 -2.18 -24.25
CA GLY A 39 -18.65 -1.09 -23.29
C GLY A 39 -17.44 -0.21 -23.66
N ARG A 40 -16.80 -0.42 -24.82
CA ARG A 40 -15.62 0.36 -25.25
C ARG A 40 -15.78 0.91 -26.66
N LEU A 41 -15.19 2.04 -26.95
CA LEU A 41 -15.16 2.62 -28.28
C LEU A 41 -14.39 1.70 -29.25
N GLN A 42 -15.09 1.20 -30.25
CA GLN A 42 -14.49 0.48 -31.39
C GLN A 42 -14.17 1.51 -32.49
N LEU A 43 -12.90 1.85 -32.67
CA LEU A 43 -12.41 2.67 -33.78
C LEU A 43 -11.82 1.74 -34.89
N GLY A 44 -12.65 1.20 -35.73
CA GLY A 44 -12.26 0.40 -36.90
C GLY A 44 -12.74 -1.06 -36.85
N ASP A 45 -12.70 -1.72 -38.00
CA ASP A 45 -13.14 -3.12 -38.19
C ASP A 45 -12.21 -4.17 -37.54
N ASP A 46 -11.04 -3.74 -37.04
CA ASP A 46 -10.10 -4.63 -36.40
C ASP A 46 -10.44 -4.76 -34.90
N ASN A 47 -10.63 -5.99 -34.42
CA ASN A 47 -10.79 -6.34 -32.99
C ASN A 47 -9.56 -5.94 -32.11
N THR A 48 -8.76 -4.97 -32.52
CA THR A 48 -7.59 -4.49 -31.78
C THR A 48 -8.01 -3.53 -30.69
N CYS A 49 -7.68 -3.88 -29.46
CA CYS A 49 -7.90 -3.04 -28.30
C CYS A 49 -6.94 -1.83 -28.33
N ARG A 50 -7.45 -0.67 -28.80
CA ARG A 50 -6.69 0.59 -28.87
C ARG A 50 -7.34 1.63 -27.98
N LEU A 51 -6.49 2.35 -27.21
CA LEU A 51 -6.91 3.50 -26.42
C LEU A 51 -6.90 4.76 -27.30
N LEU A 52 -7.87 5.65 -27.07
CA LEU A 52 -7.94 6.91 -27.80
C LEU A 52 -6.82 7.85 -27.32
N ALA A 53 -5.97 8.29 -28.24
CA ALA A 53 -4.98 9.34 -28.00
C ALA A 53 -5.55 10.67 -28.52
N THR A 54 -5.63 11.68 -27.66
CA THR A 54 -6.20 13.00 -27.99
C THR A 54 -5.14 14.04 -28.37
N GLY A 55 -3.86 13.75 -28.08
CA GLY A 55 -2.76 14.68 -28.37
C GLY A 55 -1.46 14.00 -28.82
N PRO A 56 -0.61 14.70 -29.58
CA PRO A 56 0.61 14.12 -30.14
C PRO A 56 1.67 13.80 -29.05
N PHE A 57 1.71 14.55 -27.96
CA PHE A 57 2.62 14.32 -26.83
C PHE A 57 2.07 13.37 -25.79
N GLU A 58 0.80 13.00 -25.87
CA GLU A 58 0.12 12.14 -24.90
C GLU A 58 0.81 10.79 -24.77
N GLN A 59 1.15 10.17 -25.89
CA GLN A 59 1.84 8.87 -25.87
C GLN A 59 3.22 8.92 -25.23
N PHE A 60 3.96 10.02 -25.45
CA PHE A 60 5.28 10.20 -24.83
C PHE A 60 5.16 10.35 -23.31
N MET A 61 4.28 11.25 -22.85
CA MET A 61 4.03 11.47 -21.41
C MET A 61 3.52 10.20 -20.72
N LEU A 62 2.70 9.43 -21.41
CA LEU A 62 2.17 8.18 -20.90
C LEU A 62 3.29 7.15 -20.69
N ARG A 63 4.18 6.97 -21.66
CA ARG A 63 5.34 6.07 -21.53
C ARG A 63 6.24 6.48 -20.37
N LEU A 64 6.49 7.77 -20.21
CA LEU A 64 7.30 8.31 -19.13
C LEU A 64 6.66 8.08 -17.77
N LYS A 65 5.35 8.29 -17.63
CA LYS A 65 4.60 8.00 -16.40
C LYS A 65 4.63 6.52 -16.04
N VAL A 66 4.34 5.64 -16.99
CA VAL A 66 4.39 4.19 -16.77
C VAL A 66 5.78 3.72 -16.38
N GLY A 67 6.82 4.21 -17.07
CA GLY A 67 8.20 3.89 -16.73
C GLY A 67 8.62 4.37 -15.34
N SER A 68 8.19 5.58 -14.94
CA SER A 68 8.50 6.11 -13.60
C SER A 68 7.80 5.31 -12.50
N VAL A 69 6.54 4.93 -12.67
CA VAL A 69 5.82 4.11 -11.69
C VAL A 69 6.42 2.71 -11.58
N ALA A 70 6.74 2.08 -12.72
CA ALA A 70 7.44 0.80 -12.70
C ALA A 70 8.79 0.91 -11.98
N GLY A 71 9.55 1.99 -12.22
CA GLY A 71 10.79 2.28 -11.50
C GLY A 71 10.59 2.40 -9.99
N ILE A 72 9.56 3.12 -9.54
CA ILE A 72 9.22 3.27 -8.11
C ILE A 72 8.86 1.92 -7.49
N VAL A 73 8.04 1.11 -8.16
CA VAL A 73 7.67 -0.24 -7.68
C VAL A 73 8.89 -1.15 -7.59
N PHE A 74 9.75 -1.13 -8.61
CA PHE A 74 10.96 -1.96 -8.65
C PHE A 74 12.00 -1.56 -7.60
N THR A 75 12.12 -0.25 -7.33
CA THR A 75 13.04 0.28 -6.32
C THR A 75 12.41 0.34 -4.92
N SER A 76 11.19 -0.18 -4.74
CA SER A 76 10.47 -0.14 -3.44
C SER A 76 11.30 -0.66 -2.26
N PRO A 77 12.11 -1.74 -2.33
CA PRO A 77 12.89 -2.16 -1.19
C PRO A 77 13.91 -1.11 -0.72
N PHE A 78 14.48 -0.33 -1.66
CA PHE A 78 15.49 0.67 -1.33
C PHE A 78 14.92 1.91 -0.65
N TRP A 79 13.85 2.50 -1.23
CA TRP A 79 13.26 3.69 -0.63
C TRP A 79 12.44 3.37 0.62
N LEU A 80 11.78 2.20 0.70
CA LEU A 80 11.16 1.73 1.93
C LEU A 80 12.20 1.53 3.03
N TYR A 81 13.36 0.97 2.73
CA TYR A 81 14.45 0.88 3.71
C TYR A 81 14.82 2.26 4.28
N GLN A 82 14.94 3.29 3.44
CA GLN A 82 15.26 4.65 3.88
C GLN A 82 14.15 5.26 4.75
N VAL A 83 12.88 5.12 4.30
CA VAL A 83 11.71 5.63 5.04
C VAL A 83 11.62 4.97 6.41
N TRP A 84 11.71 3.64 6.47
CA TRP A 84 11.61 2.93 7.74
C TRP A 84 12.82 3.12 8.64
N ALA A 85 14.02 3.29 8.10
CA ALA A 85 15.21 3.66 8.88
C ALA A 85 15.05 5.03 9.56
N PHE A 86 14.33 5.95 8.92
CA PHE A 86 14.01 7.25 9.51
C PHE A 86 12.91 7.16 10.58
N ILE A 87 11.84 6.39 10.32
CA ILE A 87 10.70 6.26 11.25
C ILE A 87 11.08 5.47 12.51
N ALA A 88 11.85 4.39 12.38
CA ALA A 88 12.16 3.47 13.46
C ALA A 88 13.67 3.35 13.74
N PRO A 89 14.38 4.44 14.12
CA PRO A 89 15.82 4.38 14.33
C PRO A 89 16.23 3.44 15.47
N GLY A 90 15.35 3.22 16.45
CA GLY A 90 15.57 2.30 17.57
C GLY A 90 15.59 0.81 17.17
N LEU A 91 14.87 0.44 16.13
CA LEU A 91 14.80 -0.92 15.63
C LEU A 91 16.11 -1.34 14.92
N TYR A 92 16.76 -0.39 14.24
CA TYR A 92 18.00 -0.62 13.48
C TYR A 92 19.25 -0.72 14.37
N LYS A 93 19.21 -0.17 15.62
CA LYS A 93 20.37 -0.19 16.52
C LYS A 93 20.60 -1.54 17.20
N LYS A 94 19.56 -2.39 17.32
CA LYS A 94 19.66 -3.64 18.09
C LYS A 94 20.04 -4.86 17.26
N GLU A 95 19.49 -5.02 16.02
CA GLU A 95 19.85 -6.16 15.15
C GLU A 95 19.57 -5.84 13.67
N LYS A 96 20.62 -5.87 12.83
CA LYS A 96 20.51 -5.70 11.37
C LYS A 96 19.58 -6.72 10.69
N LYS A 97 19.49 -7.94 11.24
CA LYS A 97 18.63 -9.00 10.70
C LYS A 97 17.14 -8.65 10.82
N PHE A 98 16.72 -8.08 11.96
CA PHE A 98 15.33 -7.63 12.14
C PHE A 98 14.97 -6.47 11.21
N ALA A 99 15.89 -5.54 11.00
CA ALA A 99 15.69 -4.45 10.07
C ALA A 99 15.50 -4.95 8.62
N LEU A 100 16.31 -5.91 8.19
CA LEU A 100 16.20 -6.48 6.85
C LEU A 100 14.90 -7.27 6.66
N LEU A 101 14.51 -8.08 7.65
CA LEU A 101 13.24 -8.81 7.66
C LEU A 101 12.05 -7.85 7.58
N TYR A 102 12.13 -6.76 8.34
CA TYR A 102 11.07 -5.75 8.39
C TYR A 102 10.88 -5.06 7.04
N VAL A 103 11.98 -4.62 6.40
CA VAL A 103 11.93 -4.04 5.05
C VAL A 103 11.46 -5.06 4.01
N GLY A 104 11.84 -6.33 4.16
CA GLY A 104 11.34 -7.41 3.31
C GLY A 104 9.82 -7.55 3.40
N VAL A 105 9.25 -7.52 4.61
CA VAL A 105 7.79 -7.55 4.83
C VAL A 105 7.14 -6.30 4.25
N ALA A 106 7.70 -5.11 4.48
CA ALA A 106 7.21 -3.86 3.91
C ALA A 106 7.15 -3.94 2.38
N SER A 107 8.25 -4.30 1.74
CA SER A 107 8.31 -4.43 0.28
C SER A 107 7.30 -5.46 -0.26
N LEU A 108 7.11 -6.55 0.46
CA LEU A 108 6.12 -7.57 0.10
C LEU A 108 4.69 -7.02 0.21
N LEU A 109 4.36 -6.31 1.29
CA LEU A 109 3.04 -5.67 1.45
C LEU A 109 2.79 -4.65 0.34
N PHE A 110 3.77 -3.79 0.05
CA PHE A 110 3.68 -2.80 -1.02
C PHE A 110 3.38 -3.46 -2.38
N ILE A 111 4.12 -4.51 -2.74
CA ILE A 111 3.92 -5.25 -3.99
C ILE A 111 2.55 -5.95 -3.99
N CYS A 112 2.14 -6.58 -2.89
CA CYS A 112 0.81 -7.17 -2.77
C CYS A 112 -0.30 -6.14 -2.97
N GLY A 113 -0.15 -4.94 -2.41
CA GLY A 113 -1.07 -3.82 -2.62
C GLY A 113 -1.16 -3.41 -4.09
N ALA A 114 -0.01 -3.26 -4.76
CA ALA A 114 0.06 -2.94 -6.19
C ALA A 114 -0.58 -4.01 -7.08
N VAL A 115 -0.34 -5.28 -6.78
CA VAL A 115 -0.95 -6.42 -7.50
C VAL A 115 -2.46 -6.46 -7.28
N LEU A 116 -2.91 -6.26 -6.05
CA LEU A 116 -4.34 -6.21 -5.74
C LEU A 116 -5.03 -5.06 -6.49
N ALA A 117 -4.42 -3.88 -6.52
CA ALA A 117 -4.92 -2.74 -7.30
C ALA A 117 -5.10 -3.11 -8.77
N TYR A 118 -4.13 -3.79 -9.37
CA TYR A 118 -4.20 -4.24 -10.76
C TYR A 118 -5.43 -5.13 -11.04
N PHE A 119 -5.74 -6.07 -10.15
CA PHE A 119 -6.92 -6.93 -10.31
C PHE A 119 -8.25 -6.18 -10.10
N ILE A 120 -8.26 -5.19 -9.22
CA ILE A 120 -9.46 -4.40 -8.93
C ILE A 120 -9.78 -3.43 -10.05
N VAL A 121 -8.76 -2.87 -10.74
CA VAL A 121 -8.93 -1.91 -11.84
C VAL A 121 -9.92 -2.42 -12.90
N ALA A 122 -9.80 -3.68 -13.31
CA ALA A 122 -10.69 -4.25 -14.34
C ALA A 122 -12.16 -4.20 -13.89
N LYS A 123 -12.44 -4.53 -12.63
CA LYS A 123 -13.79 -4.52 -12.07
C LYS A 123 -14.32 -3.10 -11.82
N ALA A 124 -13.46 -2.20 -11.37
CA ALA A 124 -13.80 -0.80 -11.16
C ALA A 124 -14.16 -0.10 -12.49
N LEU A 125 -13.37 -0.34 -13.53
CA LEU A 125 -13.64 0.22 -14.86
C LEU A 125 -14.92 -0.35 -15.49
N ASP A 126 -15.14 -1.65 -15.39
CA ASP A 126 -16.37 -2.29 -15.86
C ASP A 126 -17.59 -1.66 -15.20
N PHE A 127 -17.54 -1.44 -13.88
CA PHE A 127 -18.60 -0.77 -13.14
C PHE A 127 -18.81 0.70 -13.60
N LEU A 128 -17.72 1.48 -13.69
CA LEU A 128 -17.79 2.89 -14.09
C LEU A 128 -18.36 3.05 -15.52
N LEU A 129 -17.90 2.23 -16.45
CA LEU A 129 -18.33 2.32 -17.85
C LEU A 129 -19.78 1.87 -18.02
N ASN A 130 -20.24 0.87 -17.26
CA ASN A 130 -21.62 0.39 -17.33
C ASN A 130 -22.63 1.31 -16.65
N MET A 131 -22.20 2.16 -15.71
CA MET A 131 -23.11 3.04 -14.95
C MET A 131 -23.76 4.15 -15.80
N GLY A 132 -23.18 4.48 -16.97
CA GLY A 132 -23.64 5.55 -17.86
C GLY A 132 -24.16 5.12 -19.24
N ASN A 133 -24.11 3.84 -19.56
CA ASN A 133 -24.37 3.33 -20.93
C ASN A 133 -25.73 3.69 -21.55
N ASN A 134 -26.73 3.99 -20.71
CA ASN A 134 -28.07 4.36 -21.19
C ASN A 134 -28.20 5.84 -21.59
N VAL A 135 -27.23 6.69 -21.24
CA VAL A 135 -27.32 8.15 -21.41
C VAL A 135 -26.16 8.73 -22.20
N GLN A 136 -24.95 8.15 -22.06
CA GLN A 136 -23.74 8.68 -22.69
C GLN A 136 -22.81 7.55 -23.17
N ILE A 137 -22.24 7.71 -24.35
CA ILE A 137 -21.14 6.87 -24.82
C ILE A 137 -19.85 7.40 -24.18
N THR A 138 -19.31 6.68 -23.20
CA THR A 138 -18.11 7.11 -22.50
C THR A 138 -16.86 6.74 -23.32
N ALA A 139 -16.26 7.74 -23.97
CA ALA A 139 -14.96 7.60 -24.63
C ALA A 139 -13.85 7.83 -23.61
N LEU A 140 -13.25 6.76 -23.09
CA LEU A 140 -12.13 6.86 -22.16
C LEU A 140 -10.84 7.16 -22.94
N SER A 141 -10.20 8.32 -22.67
CA SER A 141 -8.89 8.62 -23.25
C SER A 141 -7.80 7.79 -22.57
N GLY A 142 -6.73 7.49 -23.33
CA GLY A 142 -5.57 6.76 -22.81
C GLY A 142 -4.99 7.40 -21.54
N THR A 143 -4.88 8.74 -21.52
CA THR A 143 -4.36 9.49 -20.38
C THR A 143 -5.22 9.33 -19.12
N GLN A 144 -6.54 9.39 -19.25
CA GLN A 144 -7.46 9.21 -18.11
C GLN A 144 -7.34 7.81 -17.53
N TYR A 145 -7.33 6.78 -18.39
CA TYR A 145 -7.17 5.39 -18.01
C TYR A 145 -5.86 5.16 -17.23
N PHE A 146 -4.72 5.60 -17.80
CA PHE A 146 -3.44 5.38 -17.14
C PHE A 146 -3.27 6.19 -15.85
N ASN A 147 -3.80 7.42 -15.79
CA ASN A 147 -3.81 8.18 -14.55
C ASN A 147 -4.61 7.47 -13.46
N PHE A 148 -5.76 6.88 -13.80
CA PHE A 148 -6.58 6.11 -12.87
C PHE A 148 -5.84 4.87 -12.34
N ILE A 149 -5.26 4.05 -13.22
CA ILE A 149 -4.46 2.87 -12.83
C ILE A 149 -3.28 3.25 -11.95
N ILE A 150 -2.50 4.25 -12.35
CA ILE A 150 -1.30 4.69 -11.62
C ILE A 150 -1.69 5.17 -10.23
N ALA A 151 -2.75 5.96 -10.14
CA ALA A 151 -3.24 6.43 -8.84
C ALA A 151 -3.69 5.27 -7.95
N LEU A 152 -4.44 4.30 -8.47
CA LEU A 152 -4.85 3.12 -7.71
C LEU A 152 -3.65 2.31 -7.22
N ILE A 153 -2.68 2.00 -8.09
CA ILE A 153 -1.49 1.24 -7.71
C ILE A 153 -0.72 1.97 -6.60
N ALA A 154 -0.53 3.27 -6.72
CA ALA A 154 0.18 4.07 -5.72
C ALA A 154 -0.59 4.10 -4.38
N ILE A 155 -1.89 4.33 -4.42
CA ILE A 155 -2.76 4.40 -3.23
C ILE A 155 -2.78 3.06 -2.50
N PHE A 156 -3.05 1.96 -3.19
CA PHE A 156 -3.07 0.63 -2.60
C PHE A 156 -1.69 0.25 -2.05
N GLY A 157 -0.62 0.46 -2.82
CA GLY A 157 0.74 0.17 -2.37
C GLY A 157 1.09 0.89 -1.06
N ILE A 158 0.88 2.21 -1.01
CA ILE A 158 1.19 3.02 0.18
C ILE A 158 0.25 2.67 1.35
N SER A 159 -1.05 2.44 1.09
CA SER A 159 -2.02 2.12 2.13
C SER A 159 -1.72 0.80 2.83
N PHE A 160 -1.13 -0.17 2.14
CA PHE A 160 -0.73 -1.45 2.72
C PHE A 160 0.41 -1.32 3.73
N GLU A 161 1.15 -0.20 3.73
CA GLU A 161 2.15 0.11 4.76
C GLU A 161 1.53 0.57 6.09
N LEU A 162 0.27 1.04 6.11
CA LEU A 162 -0.38 1.54 7.33
C LEU A 162 -0.46 0.51 8.46
N PRO A 163 -0.86 -0.76 8.24
CA PRO A 163 -0.86 -1.78 9.27
C PRO A 163 0.53 -2.06 9.85
N LEU A 164 1.56 -2.01 8.99
CA LEU A 164 2.95 -2.20 9.41
C LEU A 164 3.43 -1.03 10.28
N LEU A 165 3.02 0.20 9.97
CA LEU A 165 3.28 1.37 10.78
C LEU A 165 2.72 1.21 12.21
N ILE A 166 1.52 0.64 12.36
CA ILE A 166 0.92 0.39 13.67
C ILE A 166 1.73 -0.64 14.47
N VAL A 167 2.18 -1.72 13.81
CA VAL A 167 3.07 -2.72 14.45
C VAL A 167 4.36 -2.06 14.93
N THR A 168 4.93 -1.17 14.12
CA THR A 168 6.16 -0.43 14.49
C THR A 168 5.95 0.46 15.71
N LEU A 169 4.85 1.22 15.73
CA LEU A 169 4.50 2.07 16.88
C LEU A 169 4.30 1.25 18.17
N ASN A 170 3.76 0.03 18.06
CA ASN A 170 3.65 -0.88 19.19
C ASN A 170 5.03 -1.39 19.65
N ILE A 171 5.91 -1.79 18.73
CA ILE A 171 7.26 -2.24 19.07
C ILE A 171 8.06 -1.13 19.74
N MET A 172 7.89 0.12 19.29
CA MET A 172 8.50 1.31 19.90
C MET A 172 7.91 1.64 21.28
N GLY A 173 6.76 1.05 21.64
CA GLY A 173 6.06 1.30 22.89
C GLY A 173 5.19 2.54 22.93
N VAL A 174 4.98 3.19 21.78
CA VAL A 174 4.10 4.38 21.64
C VAL A 174 2.64 3.99 21.80
N VAL A 175 2.24 2.83 21.24
CA VAL A 175 0.87 2.34 21.27
C VAL A 175 0.82 0.94 21.84
N SER A 176 -0.01 0.73 22.87
CA SER A 176 -0.21 -0.59 23.48
C SER A 176 -1.35 -1.37 22.80
N TYR A 177 -1.31 -2.71 22.91
CA TYR A 177 -2.40 -3.57 22.43
C TYR A 177 -3.76 -3.19 23.03
N GLU A 178 -3.81 -2.80 24.31
CA GLU A 178 -5.05 -2.44 24.98
C GLU A 178 -5.68 -1.16 24.38
N GLN A 179 -4.85 -0.19 24.03
CA GLN A 179 -5.31 1.01 23.31
C GLN A 179 -5.83 0.66 21.94
N LEU A 180 -5.10 -0.18 21.15
CA LEU A 180 -5.54 -0.63 19.84
C LEU A 180 -6.87 -1.38 19.90
N LYS A 181 -7.05 -2.24 20.92
CA LYS A 181 -8.29 -2.98 21.13
C LYS A 181 -9.46 -2.04 21.46
N LYS A 182 -9.24 -1.03 22.29
CA LYS A 182 -10.28 -0.04 22.65
C LYS A 182 -10.72 0.79 21.43
N TRP A 183 -9.76 1.17 20.58
CA TRP A 183 -9.98 2.03 19.40
C TRP A 183 -10.33 1.26 18.13
N ARG A 184 -10.43 -0.07 18.20
CA ARG A 184 -10.66 -0.95 17.04
C ARG A 184 -11.84 -0.52 16.17
N ARG A 185 -13.00 -0.20 16.77
CA ARG A 185 -14.20 0.22 16.03
C ARG A 185 -14.00 1.55 15.31
N VAL A 186 -13.36 2.50 15.98
CA VAL A 186 -13.04 3.82 15.41
C VAL A 186 -12.00 3.68 14.28
N ALA A 187 -11.00 2.82 14.45
CA ALA A 187 -10.00 2.54 13.42
C ALA A 187 -10.62 1.95 12.15
N ILE A 188 -11.54 0.99 12.28
CA ILE A 188 -12.27 0.43 11.12
C ILE A 188 -13.05 1.53 10.40
N LEU A 189 -13.81 2.35 11.13
CA LEU A 189 -14.55 3.47 10.53
C LEU A 189 -13.60 4.46 9.83
N ALA A 190 -12.48 4.79 10.47
CA ALA A 190 -11.47 5.68 9.88
C ALA A 190 -10.87 5.11 8.60
N LEU A 191 -10.63 3.79 8.51
CA LEU A 191 -10.16 3.13 7.29
C LEU A 191 -11.18 3.20 6.16
N PHE A 192 -12.47 3.05 6.45
CA PHE A 192 -13.52 3.21 5.45
C PHE A 192 -13.63 4.67 4.96
N CYS A 193 -13.58 5.64 5.88
CA CYS A 193 -13.51 7.05 5.51
C CYS A 193 -12.26 7.36 4.69
N PHE A 194 -11.10 6.88 5.11
CA PHE A 194 -9.85 7.04 4.38
C PHE A 194 -9.96 6.47 2.96
N ALA A 195 -10.45 5.24 2.81
CA ALA A 195 -10.64 4.64 1.49
C ALA A 195 -11.58 5.48 0.61
N ALA A 196 -12.67 6.02 1.17
CA ALA A 196 -13.61 6.85 0.44
C ALA A 196 -12.98 8.15 -0.10
N PHE A 197 -12.08 8.77 0.66
CA PHE A 197 -11.43 10.02 0.24
C PHE A 197 -10.27 9.80 -0.72
N VAL A 198 -9.56 8.69 -0.59
CA VAL A 198 -8.29 8.46 -1.29
C VAL A 198 -8.49 7.74 -2.62
N THR A 199 -9.55 6.93 -2.79
CA THR A 199 -9.81 6.25 -4.07
C THR A 199 -10.18 7.25 -5.17
N PRO A 200 -9.46 7.24 -6.31
CA PRO A 200 -9.72 8.15 -7.42
C PRO A 200 -11.05 7.79 -8.10
N GLY A 201 -11.82 8.81 -8.50
CA GLY A 201 -13.08 8.62 -9.20
C GLY A 201 -14.27 8.24 -8.32
N GLY A 202 -14.09 8.01 -7.01
CA GLY A 202 -15.18 7.69 -6.08
C GLY A 202 -15.89 6.36 -6.40
N ASP A 203 -15.24 5.44 -7.08
CA ASP A 203 -15.83 4.15 -7.43
C ASP A 203 -16.00 3.27 -6.18
N PRO A 204 -17.23 2.75 -5.94
CA PRO A 204 -17.51 1.98 -4.74
C PRO A 204 -16.78 0.63 -4.70
N ILE A 205 -16.38 0.09 -5.84
CA ILE A 205 -15.67 -1.19 -5.93
C ILE A 205 -14.25 -1.05 -5.38
N SER A 206 -13.46 -0.08 -5.88
CA SER A 206 -12.11 0.15 -5.35
C SER A 206 -12.13 0.60 -3.90
N MET A 207 -13.08 1.46 -3.53
CA MET A 207 -13.26 1.93 -2.15
C MET A 207 -13.52 0.76 -1.19
N THR A 208 -14.50 -0.10 -1.49
CA THR A 208 -14.84 -1.24 -0.62
C THR A 208 -13.73 -2.27 -0.57
N ALA A 209 -13.09 -2.56 -1.70
CA ALA A 209 -11.97 -3.49 -1.77
C ALA A 209 -10.77 -3.00 -0.93
N LEU A 210 -10.41 -1.72 -1.02
CA LEU A 210 -9.36 -1.10 -0.21
C LEU A 210 -9.71 -1.16 1.27
N ALA A 211 -10.91 -0.71 1.65
CA ALA A 211 -11.36 -0.68 3.04
C ALA A 211 -11.38 -2.07 3.68
N LEU A 212 -11.93 -3.07 2.98
CA LEU A 212 -11.98 -4.46 3.49
C LEU A 212 -10.60 -5.04 3.66
N THR A 213 -9.72 -4.87 2.66
CA THR A 213 -8.36 -5.43 2.72
C THR A 213 -7.55 -4.77 3.82
N LEU A 214 -7.63 -3.44 3.96
CA LEU A 214 -6.96 -2.73 5.05
C LEU A 214 -7.50 -3.14 6.42
N THR A 215 -8.82 -3.38 6.55
CA THR A 215 -9.41 -3.87 7.79
C THR A 215 -8.87 -5.25 8.17
N VAL A 216 -8.76 -6.17 7.22
CA VAL A 216 -8.17 -7.50 7.46
C VAL A 216 -6.70 -7.38 7.88
N LEU A 217 -5.91 -6.59 7.16
CA LEU A 217 -4.50 -6.36 7.50
C LEU A 217 -4.35 -5.68 8.87
N GLN A 218 -5.23 -4.74 9.21
CA GLN A 218 -5.28 -4.10 10.52
C GLN A 218 -5.55 -5.10 11.65
N GLU A 219 -6.47 -6.05 11.45
CA GLU A 219 -6.74 -7.11 12.42
C GLU A 219 -5.52 -8.03 12.62
N ILE A 220 -4.83 -8.38 11.54
CA ILE A 220 -3.59 -9.15 11.61
C ILE A 220 -2.53 -8.37 12.40
N ALA A 221 -2.36 -7.07 12.12
CA ALA A 221 -1.44 -6.19 12.84
C ALA A 221 -1.74 -6.15 14.34
N ILE A 222 -3.02 -6.02 14.74
CA ILE A 222 -3.46 -6.05 16.14
C ILE A 222 -3.12 -7.39 16.81
N GLN A 223 -3.27 -8.52 16.11
CA GLN A 223 -2.88 -9.82 16.65
C GLN A 223 -1.37 -9.95 16.85
N ILE A 224 -0.58 -9.42 15.93
CA ILE A 224 0.89 -9.35 16.06
C ILE A 224 1.27 -8.52 17.31
N CYS A 225 0.66 -7.34 17.49
CA CYS A 225 0.87 -6.49 18.66
C CYS A 225 0.49 -7.22 19.96
N ARG A 226 -0.62 -8.00 19.96
CA ARG A 226 -1.03 -8.81 21.10
C ARG A 226 0.03 -9.83 21.51
N VAL A 227 0.59 -10.54 20.53
CA VAL A 227 1.64 -11.55 20.79
C VAL A 227 2.90 -10.88 21.30
N HIS A 228 3.28 -9.76 20.72
CA HIS A 228 4.45 -8.99 21.13
C HIS A 228 4.32 -8.50 22.59
N ASP A 229 3.20 -7.85 22.94
CA ASP A 229 2.98 -7.32 24.28
C ASP A 229 2.89 -8.43 25.35
N LYS A 230 2.31 -9.59 25.01
CA LYS A 230 2.32 -10.77 25.89
C LYS A 230 3.72 -11.30 26.16
N ARG A 231 4.60 -11.36 25.15
CA ARG A 231 6.00 -11.77 25.32
C ARG A 231 6.75 -10.79 26.20
N LYS A 232 6.59 -9.50 25.96
CA LYS A 232 7.22 -8.43 26.74
C LYS A 232 6.78 -8.42 28.21
N LYS A 233 5.50 -8.72 28.50
CA LYS A 233 5.01 -8.89 29.89
C LYS A 233 5.63 -10.12 30.57
N LYS A 234 5.83 -11.23 29.85
CA LYS A 234 6.43 -12.44 30.37
C LYS A 234 7.94 -12.31 30.67
N GLU A 235 8.63 -11.42 29.94
CA GLU A 235 10.06 -11.15 30.11
C GLU A 235 10.36 -10.15 31.24
N ARG A 236 9.34 -9.46 31.79
CA ARG A 236 9.52 -8.61 32.99
C ARG A 236 9.59 -9.49 34.23
N PRO A 237 10.67 -9.47 34.99
CA PRO A 237 10.76 -10.19 36.27
C PRO A 237 9.68 -9.71 37.25
N ASP A 238 9.06 -10.62 37.99
CA ASP A 238 7.97 -10.33 38.96
C ASP A 238 8.29 -9.27 39.99
N TRP A 239 9.58 -9.09 40.33
CA TRP A 239 10.02 -8.06 41.28
C TRP A 239 9.91 -6.62 40.77
N LEU A 240 9.76 -6.40 39.44
CA LEU A 240 9.47 -5.09 38.84
C LEU A 240 7.97 -4.82 38.76
N ALA A 241 7.13 -5.80 39.08
CA ALA A 241 5.68 -5.66 39.11
C ALA A 241 5.15 -5.17 40.48
N THR A 242 6.04 -4.87 41.43
CA THR A 242 5.64 -4.30 42.70
C THR A 242 5.10 -2.87 42.47
N ASP A 243 3.86 -2.65 42.88
CA ASP A 243 3.16 -1.36 42.79
C ASP A 243 4.05 -0.26 43.33
N ASP A 244 4.15 0.88 42.66
CA ASP A 244 4.95 2.03 43.12
C ASP A 244 4.57 2.47 44.54
N ALA A 245 3.34 2.20 44.98
CA ALA A 245 2.85 2.35 46.34
C ALA A 245 3.57 1.46 47.38
N ALA A 246 3.90 0.20 46.98
CA ALA A 246 4.63 -0.71 47.87
C ALA A 246 6.11 -0.35 47.93
N ALA A 247 6.69 0.16 46.83
CA ALA A 247 8.07 0.65 46.82
C ALA A 247 8.26 1.90 47.68
N SER A 248 7.29 2.79 47.74
CA SER A 248 7.33 3.98 48.61
C SER A 248 7.24 3.63 50.12
N LEU A 249 6.47 2.59 50.47
CA LEU A 249 6.37 2.09 51.84
C LEU A 249 7.68 1.45 52.34
N SER A 250 8.42 0.77 51.48
CA SER A 250 9.70 0.16 51.84
C SER A 250 10.81 1.22 52.08
N LEU A 251 10.75 2.34 51.39
CA LEU A 251 11.70 3.46 51.57
C LEU A 251 11.45 4.25 52.85
N ILE A 252 10.21 4.31 53.35
CA ILE A 252 9.85 4.99 54.60
C ILE A 252 10.37 4.19 55.80
N HIS A 253 10.46 2.88 55.73
CA HIS A 253 10.99 2.03 56.80
C HIS A 253 12.52 2.09 56.99
N ILE A 254 13.28 2.55 56.00
CA ILE A 254 14.73 2.64 56.04
C ILE A 254 15.21 3.98 56.70
N SER A 255 14.32 4.95 56.83
CA SER A 255 14.68 6.30 57.34
C SER A 255 14.43 6.52 58.82
N GLU A 256 14.08 5.49 59.61
CA GLU A 256 13.95 5.64 61.06
C GLU A 256 15.31 5.42 61.74
N PRO A 257 15.98 6.49 62.21
CA PRO A 257 17.22 6.32 62.93
C PRO A 257 16.87 5.75 64.29
N THR A 258 17.40 4.57 64.61
CA THR A 258 17.47 4.02 65.96
C THR A 258 18.09 5.06 66.87
N ARG A 259 17.29 5.81 67.66
CA ARG A 259 17.74 6.51 68.89
C ARG A 259 18.05 5.44 69.92
N LEU A 260 19.29 5.08 70.01
CA LEU A 260 19.82 4.47 71.22
C LEU A 260 20.14 5.63 72.24
N GLY A 261 19.32 5.65 73.26
CA GLY A 261 19.62 6.41 74.47
C GLY A 261 20.64 5.72 75.33
#